data_f0f5db196c19b1363b2cd3b7cdc1f86e
#
_entry.id   f0f5db196c19b1363b2cd3b7cdc1f86e
#
_cell.length_a   1.000
_cell.length_b   1.000
_cell.length_c   1.000
_cell.angle_alpha   90.00
_cell.angle_beta   90.00
_cell.angle_gamma   90.00
#
_symmetry.space_group_name_H-M   'P 1'
#
loop_
_entity.id
_entity.type
_entity.pdbx_description
1 polymer ?
#
loop_
_entity_poly.entity_id
_entity_poly.type
_entity_poly.pdbx_seq_one_letter_code
_entity_poly.pdbx_strand_id
1 'polypeptide(L)'
;DMSAECFSFLTTDEEYAVLNKIIDPVGKCFLADNAVFALGIVTGNNKEYISTIKKDFNEVVLKGSDLYKYYFNESENYIVYKPELFQQVAPTEYYRAPEKLLYRFICNQLVFAYDDHQTLSLNSCNLVIPHIKGLSIKYILAILNSRIAQFYFKKRFNSIKVLKSHIEQIPIPYIQKNQQEEILKYVEILLADRDKDYIMKIYNELDQKIAAIFNLTQNEYSIILSSMNGEKLFL
;
A
#
# COMPACT_ATOMS: atom_id res chain seq x y z
N ASP A 1 0.34 -10.60 -27.31
CA ASP A 1 1.53 -11.43 -27.08
C ASP A 1 1.60 -11.84 -25.63
N MET A 2 1.62 -13.11 -25.41
CA MET A 2 1.31 -13.77 -24.13
C MET A 2 2.27 -13.32 -23.05
N SER A 3 1.76 -12.59 -22.06
CA SER A 3 2.45 -12.40 -20.79
C SER A 3 2.64 -13.80 -20.17
N ALA A 4 3.88 -14.27 -20.09
CA ALA A 4 4.21 -15.51 -19.40
C ALA A 4 3.65 -15.43 -17.97
N GLU A 5 2.68 -16.28 -17.70
CA GLU A 5 2.11 -16.44 -16.36
C GLU A 5 3.17 -17.09 -15.46
N CYS A 6 3.95 -16.24 -14.78
CA CYS A 6 4.88 -16.70 -13.77
C CYS A 6 4.12 -17.04 -12.49
N PHE A 7 3.53 -18.25 -12.44
CA PHE A 7 3.00 -18.80 -11.20
C PHE A 7 4.14 -19.41 -10.38
N SER A 8 4.13 -19.15 -9.08
CA SER A 8 5.04 -19.84 -8.17
C SER A 8 4.78 -21.35 -8.21
N PHE A 9 5.80 -22.18 -8.45
CA PHE A 9 5.73 -23.66 -8.41
C PHE A 9 5.25 -24.24 -7.07
N LEU A 10 4.99 -23.40 -6.08
CA LEU A 10 4.52 -23.76 -4.73
C LEU A 10 3.03 -23.41 -4.50
N THR A 11 2.26 -23.15 -5.54
CA THR A 11 0.84 -22.83 -5.41
C THR A 11 0.02 -24.12 -5.51
N THR A 12 -0.81 -24.42 -4.49
CA THR A 12 -1.72 -25.56 -4.52
C THR A 12 -2.91 -25.29 -5.46
N ASP A 13 -3.62 -26.36 -5.88
CA ASP A 13 -4.83 -26.21 -6.72
C ASP A 13 -5.90 -25.36 -6.04
N GLU A 14 -6.04 -25.48 -4.71
CA GLU A 14 -6.98 -24.67 -3.92
C GLU A 14 -6.57 -23.20 -3.91
N GLU A 15 -5.30 -22.88 -3.68
CA GLU A 15 -4.78 -21.53 -3.75
C GLU A 15 -4.92 -20.94 -5.14
N TYR A 16 -4.74 -21.75 -6.19
CA TYR A 16 -4.93 -21.34 -7.57
C TYR A 16 -6.39 -20.97 -7.86
N ALA A 17 -7.34 -21.77 -7.37
CA ALA A 17 -8.78 -21.47 -7.50
C ALA A 17 -9.15 -20.15 -6.81
N VAL A 18 -8.62 -19.90 -5.60
CA VAL A 18 -8.82 -18.65 -4.87
C VAL A 18 -8.19 -17.48 -5.64
N LEU A 19 -6.97 -17.65 -6.15
CA LEU A 19 -6.30 -16.61 -6.92
C LEU A 19 -7.09 -16.24 -8.18
N ASN A 20 -7.61 -17.20 -8.93
CA ASN A 20 -8.45 -16.96 -10.11
C ASN A 20 -9.70 -16.14 -9.78
N LYS A 21 -10.32 -16.40 -8.64
CA LYS A 21 -11.47 -15.62 -8.17
C LYS A 21 -11.10 -14.18 -7.81
N ILE A 22 -9.90 -13.97 -7.24
CA ILE A 22 -9.39 -12.64 -6.94
C ILE A 22 -9.10 -11.87 -8.22
N ILE A 23 -8.50 -12.49 -9.24
CA ILE A 23 -8.10 -11.82 -10.49
C ILE A 23 -9.25 -11.66 -11.50
N ASP A 24 -10.36 -12.33 -11.32
CA ASP A 24 -11.54 -12.15 -12.20
C ASP A 24 -11.87 -10.65 -12.29
N PRO A 25 -11.85 -10.05 -13.50
CA PRO A 25 -12.01 -8.61 -13.66
C PRO A 25 -13.45 -8.11 -13.47
N VAL A 26 -14.42 -9.02 -13.37
CA VAL A 26 -15.84 -8.64 -13.23
C VAL A 26 -16.07 -7.84 -11.96
N GLY A 27 -16.59 -6.61 -12.10
CA GLY A 27 -16.86 -5.69 -10.99
C GLY A 27 -15.61 -5.15 -10.29
N LYS A 28 -14.44 -5.20 -10.94
CA LYS A 28 -13.18 -4.69 -10.41
C LYS A 28 -12.58 -3.63 -11.33
N CYS A 29 -11.79 -2.77 -10.74
CA CYS A 29 -10.95 -1.78 -11.40
C CYS A 29 -9.50 -1.94 -10.95
N PHE A 30 -8.61 -1.21 -11.60
CA PHE A 30 -7.17 -1.32 -11.40
C PHE A 30 -6.56 0.09 -11.32
N LEU A 31 -5.40 0.20 -10.67
CA LEU A 31 -4.65 1.45 -10.62
C LEU A 31 -3.90 1.74 -11.93
N ALA A 32 -3.78 0.77 -12.83
CA ALA A 32 -3.32 1.03 -14.19
C ALA A 32 -4.18 2.12 -14.83
N ASP A 33 -3.55 3.18 -15.35
CA ASP A 33 -4.18 4.37 -15.94
C ASP A 33 -5.13 5.17 -15.01
N ASN A 34 -5.25 4.75 -13.74
CA ASN A 34 -6.12 5.36 -12.74
C ASN A 34 -5.35 5.83 -11.48
N ALA A 35 -4.04 6.04 -11.61
CA ALA A 35 -3.22 6.55 -10.52
C ALA A 35 -1.96 7.23 -11.06
N VAL A 36 -1.48 8.24 -10.35
CA VAL A 36 -0.12 8.76 -10.51
C VAL A 36 0.80 7.99 -9.58
N PHE A 37 1.91 7.50 -10.10
CA PHE A 37 2.97 6.87 -9.32
C PHE A 37 4.22 7.74 -9.38
N ALA A 38 4.87 7.95 -8.24
CA ALA A 38 6.12 8.66 -8.19
C ALA A 38 7.10 7.98 -7.23
N LEU A 39 8.39 8.07 -7.57
CA LEU A 39 9.41 7.64 -6.65
C LEU A 39 9.65 8.70 -5.58
N GLY A 40 10.07 8.27 -4.39
CA GLY A 40 10.60 9.18 -3.39
C GLY A 40 11.92 9.82 -3.84
N ILE A 41 12.31 10.91 -3.17
CA ILE A 41 13.48 11.71 -3.49
C ILE A 41 14.75 10.86 -3.49
N VAL A 42 15.54 10.92 -4.55
CA VAL A 42 16.92 10.40 -4.63
C VAL A 42 17.87 11.58 -4.51
N THR A 43 18.45 11.77 -3.33
CA THR A 43 19.33 12.92 -3.10
C THR A 43 20.67 12.82 -3.82
N GLY A 44 21.12 11.59 -4.13
CA GLY A 44 22.47 11.31 -4.61
C GLY A 44 23.49 11.21 -3.47
N ASN A 45 23.33 11.98 -2.38
CA ASN A 45 24.18 11.95 -1.20
C ASN A 45 23.38 12.23 0.08
N ASN A 46 22.81 11.18 0.66
CA ASN A 46 22.00 11.32 1.88
C ASN A 46 22.78 11.93 3.07
N LYS A 47 24.10 11.72 3.15
CA LYS A 47 24.91 12.27 4.24
C LYS A 47 25.00 13.80 4.19
N GLU A 48 24.87 14.37 3.01
CA GLU A 48 24.91 15.81 2.78
C GLU A 48 23.53 16.46 2.97
N TYR A 49 22.49 15.80 2.47
CA TYR A 49 21.15 16.41 2.36
C TYR A 49 20.20 16.04 3.49
N ILE A 50 20.46 14.94 4.24
CA ILE A 50 19.59 14.48 5.33
C ILE A 50 20.23 14.80 6.68
N SER A 51 19.46 15.47 7.54
CA SER A 51 19.84 15.81 8.91
C SER A 51 18.96 15.01 9.88
N THR A 52 19.52 14.66 11.04
CA THR A 52 18.75 14.17 12.20
C THR A 52 18.36 15.29 13.17
N ILE A 53 18.75 16.53 12.85
CA ILE A 53 18.46 17.70 13.68
C ILE A 53 17.37 18.51 12.98
N LYS A 54 16.23 18.70 13.66
CA LYS A 54 15.16 19.60 13.22
C LYS A 54 15.62 21.05 13.32
N LYS A 55 15.35 21.81 12.28
CA LYS A 55 15.60 23.26 12.16
C LYS A 55 14.39 23.94 11.53
N ASP A 56 14.26 25.25 11.70
CA ASP A 56 13.12 26.01 11.20
C ASP A 56 12.95 25.97 9.65
N PHE A 57 14.02 25.67 8.93
CA PHE A 57 14.05 25.68 7.47
C PHE A 57 14.12 24.28 6.83
N ASN A 58 14.10 23.21 7.63
CA ASN A 58 14.03 21.86 7.12
C ASN A 58 12.70 21.21 7.51
N GLU A 59 12.28 20.21 6.76
CA GLU A 59 11.03 19.50 6.97
C GLU A 59 11.27 17.99 7.06
N VAL A 60 10.32 17.31 7.66
CA VAL A 60 10.36 15.84 7.81
C VAL A 60 10.41 15.16 6.45
N VAL A 61 11.26 14.13 6.34
CA VAL A 61 11.30 13.25 5.19
C VAL A 61 11.26 11.79 5.63
N LEU A 62 10.33 11.03 5.06
CA LEU A 62 10.09 9.63 5.41
C LEU A 62 11.00 8.67 4.65
N LYS A 63 11.36 7.59 5.32
CA LYS A 63 11.97 6.39 4.74
C LYS A 63 10.95 5.24 4.74
N GLY A 64 11.19 4.22 3.94
CA GLY A 64 10.35 3.03 3.94
C GLY A 64 10.24 2.34 5.32
N SER A 65 11.28 2.44 6.17
CA SER A 65 11.26 1.93 7.55
C SER A 65 10.25 2.60 8.46
N ASP A 66 9.87 3.84 8.16
CA ASP A 66 8.96 4.64 8.98
C ASP A 66 7.48 4.25 8.73
N LEU A 67 7.21 3.52 7.63
CA LEU A 67 5.86 3.14 7.24
C LEU A 67 5.38 1.89 7.95
N TYR A 68 4.11 1.91 8.32
CA TYR A 68 3.30 0.78 8.75
C TYR A 68 2.05 0.71 7.85
N LYS A 69 1.28 -0.35 7.95
CA LYS A 69 -0.02 -0.39 7.27
C LYS A 69 -0.91 0.68 7.88
N TYR A 70 -1.51 1.51 7.02
CA TYR A 70 -2.37 2.64 7.32
C TYR A 70 -1.65 3.92 7.76
N TYR A 71 -0.58 3.87 8.55
CA TYR A 71 0.08 5.04 9.14
C TYR A 71 1.60 5.00 8.97
N PHE A 72 2.26 6.06 9.37
CA PHE A 72 3.72 6.13 9.51
C PHE A 72 4.08 6.76 10.86
N ASN A 73 5.22 6.36 11.37
CA ASN A 73 5.80 6.98 12.57
C ASN A 73 6.44 8.32 12.21
N GLU A 74 6.57 9.19 13.21
CA GLU A 74 7.38 10.38 13.06
C GLU A 74 8.82 9.98 12.70
N SER A 75 9.34 10.60 11.64
CA SER A 75 10.71 10.37 11.21
C SER A 75 11.63 11.36 11.88
N GLU A 76 12.79 10.88 12.30
CA GLU A 76 13.89 11.73 12.77
C GLU A 76 14.79 12.22 11.63
N ASN A 77 14.32 12.13 10.40
CA ASN A 77 15.06 12.57 9.22
C ASN A 77 14.42 13.84 8.68
N TYR A 78 15.27 14.84 8.42
CA TYR A 78 14.88 16.15 7.94
C TYR A 78 15.65 16.51 6.69
N ILE A 79 15.02 17.21 5.77
CA ILE A 79 15.59 17.66 4.50
C ILE A 79 15.25 19.12 4.25
N VAL A 80 16.20 19.86 3.69
CA VAL A 80 15.91 21.15 3.06
C VAL A 80 15.50 20.85 1.63
N TYR A 81 14.21 21.02 1.30
CA TYR A 81 13.70 20.66 0.00
C TYR A 81 14.18 21.64 -1.08
N LYS A 82 15.19 21.20 -1.83
CA LYS A 82 15.78 21.90 -2.98
C LYS A 82 15.89 20.91 -4.14
N PRO A 83 14.78 20.68 -4.88
CA PRO A 83 14.72 19.64 -5.91
C PRO A 83 15.79 19.75 -6.98
N GLU A 84 16.25 20.98 -7.28
CA GLU A 84 17.31 21.26 -8.25
C GLU A 84 18.69 20.71 -7.86
N LEU A 85 18.89 20.36 -6.57
CA LEU A 85 20.16 19.81 -6.05
C LEU A 85 20.14 18.29 -5.97
N PHE A 86 18.98 17.64 -6.14
CA PHE A 86 18.85 16.21 -5.95
C PHE A 86 19.08 15.44 -7.25
N GLN A 87 19.59 14.23 -7.14
CA GLN A 87 19.90 13.38 -8.29
C GLN A 87 18.63 13.04 -9.09
N GLN A 88 17.50 12.75 -8.40
CA GLN A 88 16.23 12.46 -9.05
C GLN A 88 15.07 12.83 -8.13
N VAL A 89 14.11 13.54 -8.67
CA VAL A 89 12.87 13.92 -8.01
C VAL A 89 11.69 13.77 -8.97
N ALA A 90 10.53 13.49 -8.43
CA ALA A 90 9.26 13.63 -9.16
C ALA A 90 8.80 15.09 -9.12
N PRO A 91 7.81 15.49 -9.94
CA PRO A 91 7.16 16.78 -9.83
C PRO A 91 6.71 17.08 -8.39
N THR A 92 6.99 18.31 -7.93
CA THR A 92 6.74 18.73 -6.54
C THR A 92 5.27 18.55 -6.12
N GLU A 93 4.34 18.76 -7.04
CA GLU A 93 2.91 18.59 -6.81
C GLU A 93 2.52 17.17 -6.39
N TYR A 94 3.30 16.14 -6.75
CA TYR A 94 3.03 14.77 -6.32
C TYR A 94 3.39 14.56 -4.85
N TYR A 95 4.51 15.13 -4.39
CA TYR A 95 4.84 15.12 -2.97
C TYR A 95 3.85 15.97 -2.15
N ARG A 96 3.37 17.07 -2.72
CA ARG A 96 2.44 18.04 -2.09
C ARG A 96 0.98 17.75 -2.40
N ALA A 97 0.64 16.56 -2.90
CA ALA A 97 -0.75 16.17 -3.07
C ALA A 97 -1.49 16.23 -1.72
N PRO A 98 -2.75 16.75 -1.70
CA PRO A 98 -3.54 16.85 -0.47
C PRO A 98 -3.77 15.51 0.22
N GLU A 99 -3.86 14.46 -0.58
CA GLU A 99 -3.97 13.06 -0.14
C GLU A 99 -3.14 12.17 -1.06
N LYS A 100 -2.39 11.27 -0.48
CA LYS A 100 -1.64 10.23 -1.22
C LYS A 100 -1.42 9.00 -0.36
N LEU A 101 -1.04 7.90 -1.00
CA LEU A 101 -0.56 6.71 -0.30
C LEU A 101 0.95 6.60 -0.49
N LEU A 102 1.64 6.37 0.62
CA LEU A 102 3.06 6.07 0.65
C LEU A 102 3.23 4.57 0.77
N TYR A 103 4.25 3.99 0.10
CA TYR A 103 4.49 2.56 0.21
C TYR A 103 5.97 2.20 0.30
N ARG A 104 6.27 1.12 1.02
CA ARG A 104 7.63 0.57 1.10
C ARG A 104 8.03 0.02 -0.25
N PHE A 105 9.14 0.51 -0.80
CA PHE A 105 9.67 0.02 -2.07
C PHE A 105 10.39 -1.33 -1.90
N ILE A 106 11.23 -1.47 -0.87
CA ILE A 106 11.94 -2.72 -0.57
C ILE A 106 11.21 -3.41 0.58
N CYS A 107 10.37 -4.35 0.23
CA CYS A 107 9.61 -5.17 1.16
C CYS A 107 9.02 -6.36 0.39
N ASN A 108 8.99 -7.53 1.02
CA ASN A 108 8.29 -8.71 0.49
C ASN A 108 6.79 -8.69 0.79
N GLN A 109 6.31 -7.61 1.38
CA GLN A 109 4.91 -7.40 1.73
C GLN A 109 4.43 -6.03 1.24
N LEU A 110 3.13 -5.95 1.01
CA LEU A 110 2.44 -4.69 0.75
C LEU A 110 2.27 -3.91 2.05
N VAL A 111 2.88 -2.75 2.13
CA VAL A 111 2.77 -1.82 3.27
C VAL A 111 2.47 -0.44 2.72
N PHE A 112 1.24 0.02 2.89
CA PHE A 112 0.77 1.32 2.47
C PHE A 112 0.34 2.15 3.67
N ALA A 113 0.79 3.41 3.71
CA ALA A 113 0.39 4.41 4.69
C ALA A 113 -0.37 5.56 4.00
N TYR A 114 -1.33 6.15 4.70
CA TYR A 114 -2.06 7.32 4.24
C TYR A 114 -1.32 8.58 4.65
N ASP A 115 -1.21 9.55 3.74
CA ASP A 115 -0.63 10.85 4.01
C ASP A 115 -1.52 11.97 3.47
N ASP A 116 -2.00 12.83 4.37
CA ASP A 116 -2.74 14.07 4.12
C ASP A 116 -1.98 15.32 4.65
N HIS A 117 -0.69 15.13 4.99
CA HIS A 117 0.20 16.16 5.52
C HIS A 117 1.20 16.69 4.49
N GLN A 118 1.10 16.23 3.23
CA GLN A 118 2.04 16.62 2.16
C GLN A 118 3.50 16.27 2.47
N THR A 119 3.72 15.18 3.19
CA THR A 119 5.03 14.76 3.69
C THR A 119 5.95 14.34 2.55
N LEU A 120 7.23 14.73 2.64
CA LEU A 120 8.26 14.28 1.70
C LEU A 120 8.71 12.85 1.99
N SER A 121 9.17 12.16 0.98
CA SER A 121 9.68 10.79 1.11
C SER A 121 10.94 10.55 0.30
N LEU A 122 11.82 9.68 0.81
CA LEU A 122 13.01 9.19 0.12
C LEU A 122 12.69 7.95 -0.74
N ASN A 123 13.58 7.58 -1.62
CA ASN A 123 13.43 6.50 -2.61
C ASN A 123 13.16 5.08 -2.05
N SER A 124 13.25 4.87 -0.75
CA SER A 124 12.77 3.65 -0.08
C SER A 124 11.28 3.72 0.27
N CYS A 125 10.66 4.89 0.10
CA CYS A 125 9.27 5.22 0.35
C CYS A 125 8.69 5.93 -0.88
N ASN A 126 8.12 5.17 -1.79
CA ASN A 126 7.49 5.70 -2.99
C ASN A 126 6.04 6.09 -2.71
N LEU A 127 5.40 6.74 -3.66
CA LEU A 127 4.03 7.21 -3.50
C LEU A 127 3.13 6.82 -4.69
N VAL A 128 1.84 6.74 -4.39
CA VAL A 128 0.77 6.59 -5.37
C VAL A 128 -0.40 7.48 -5.02
N ILE A 129 -0.96 8.15 -6.02
CA ILE A 129 -2.13 9.02 -5.92
C ILE A 129 -3.23 8.39 -6.77
N PRO A 130 -4.11 7.57 -6.18
CA PRO A 130 -5.25 6.99 -6.89
C PRO A 130 -6.26 8.05 -7.31
N HIS A 131 -6.86 7.89 -8.50
CA HIS A 131 -7.93 8.75 -9.00
C HIS A 131 -9.06 7.96 -9.67
N ILE A 132 -9.40 6.79 -9.11
CA ILE A 132 -10.53 5.99 -9.57
C ILE A 132 -11.84 6.72 -9.20
N LYS A 133 -12.59 7.15 -10.20
CA LYS A 133 -13.85 7.86 -10.00
C LYS A 133 -14.83 7.05 -9.15
N GLY A 134 -15.31 7.63 -8.07
CA GLY A 134 -16.30 7.01 -7.17
C GLY A 134 -15.70 6.14 -6.06
N LEU A 135 -14.38 5.92 -6.03
CA LEU A 135 -13.70 5.23 -4.94
C LEU A 135 -12.87 6.20 -4.09
N SER A 136 -13.02 6.09 -2.77
CA SER A 136 -12.19 6.81 -1.80
C SER A 136 -10.77 6.27 -1.78
N ILE A 137 -9.77 7.13 -1.63
CA ILE A 137 -8.37 6.74 -1.44
C ILE A 137 -8.19 5.86 -0.20
N LYS A 138 -8.95 6.11 0.87
CA LYS A 138 -8.94 5.30 2.09
C LYS A 138 -9.55 3.90 1.88
N TYR A 139 -10.54 3.77 1.01
CA TYR A 139 -11.03 2.46 0.59
C TYR A 139 -9.96 1.69 -0.19
N ILE A 140 -9.31 2.34 -1.14
CA ILE A 140 -8.20 1.76 -1.90
C ILE A 140 -7.07 1.34 -0.96
N LEU A 141 -6.73 2.15 0.03
CA LEU A 141 -5.76 1.83 1.08
C LEU A 141 -6.13 0.53 1.82
N ALA A 142 -7.41 0.36 2.17
CA ALA A 142 -7.88 -0.85 2.84
C ALA A 142 -7.68 -2.09 1.97
N ILE A 143 -8.01 -2.02 0.68
CA ILE A 143 -7.79 -3.12 -0.26
C ILE A 143 -6.31 -3.45 -0.39
N LEU A 144 -5.44 -2.45 -0.63
CA LEU A 144 -3.99 -2.63 -0.82
C LEU A 144 -3.29 -3.20 0.43
N ASN A 145 -3.79 -2.90 1.62
CA ASN A 145 -3.25 -3.43 2.88
C ASN A 145 -3.85 -4.77 3.31
N SER A 146 -4.89 -5.26 2.63
CA SER A 146 -5.56 -6.52 2.99
C SER A 146 -4.67 -7.75 2.79
N ARG A 147 -5.01 -8.83 3.49
CA ARG A 147 -4.39 -10.15 3.25
C ARG A 147 -4.73 -10.70 1.87
N ILE A 148 -5.85 -10.31 1.31
CA ILE A 148 -6.25 -10.69 -0.04
C ILE A 148 -5.27 -10.10 -1.07
N ALA A 149 -4.98 -8.81 -0.99
CA ALA A 149 -4.00 -8.17 -1.86
C ALA A 149 -2.58 -8.72 -1.62
N GLN A 150 -2.22 -9.00 -0.36
CA GLN A 150 -0.94 -9.61 -0.01
C GLN A 150 -0.80 -11.04 -0.59
N PHE A 151 -1.85 -11.85 -0.50
CA PHE A 151 -1.91 -13.18 -1.10
C PHE A 151 -1.71 -13.09 -2.62
N TYR A 152 -2.45 -12.21 -3.28
CA TYR A 152 -2.30 -11.94 -4.71
C TYR A 152 -0.86 -11.56 -5.05
N PHE A 153 -0.28 -10.59 -4.34
CA PHE A 153 1.09 -10.12 -4.55
C PHE A 153 2.11 -11.26 -4.42
N LYS A 154 2.00 -12.04 -3.37
CA LYS A 154 2.91 -13.17 -3.08
C LYS A 154 2.82 -14.27 -4.15
N LYS A 155 1.60 -14.66 -4.55
CA LYS A 155 1.39 -15.73 -5.53
C LYS A 155 1.71 -15.31 -6.95
N ARG A 156 1.50 -14.03 -7.29
CA ARG A 156 1.69 -13.51 -8.65
C ARG A 156 3.12 -13.04 -8.92
N PHE A 157 3.76 -12.39 -7.95
CA PHE A 157 5.03 -11.70 -8.17
C PHE A 157 6.19 -12.28 -7.35
N ASN A 158 5.93 -12.76 -6.14
CA ASN A 158 6.93 -13.29 -5.21
C ASN A 158 8.22 -12.43 -5.17
N SER A 159 8.07 -11.14 -5.00
CA SER A 159 9.14 -10.14 -5.14
C SER A 159 9.51 -9.51 -3.79
N ILE A 160 10.80 -9.21 -3.62
CA ILE A 160 11.31 -8.40 -2.50
C ILE A 160 11.21 -6.89 -2.77
N LYS A 161 10.70 -6.50 -3.94
CA LYS A 161 10.46 -5.10 -4.31
C LYS A 161 9.00 -4.93 -4.69
N VAL A 162 8.38 -3.89 -4.16
CA VAL A 162 7.02 -3.49 -4.53
C VAL A 162 7.12 -2.48 -5.67
N LEU A 163 6.94 -2.95 -6.89
CA LEU A 163 7.04 -2.12 -8.10
C LEU A 163 5.68 -1.51 -8.47
N LYS A 164 5.70 -0.38 -9.18
CA LYS A 164 4.51 0.20 -9.82
C LYS A 164 3.73 -0.85 -10.61
N SER A 165 4.41 -1.60 -11.48
CA SER A 165 3.81 -2.66 -12.31
C SER A 165 3.14 -3.79 -11.52
N HIS A 166 3.52 -4.02 -10.26
CA HIS A 166 2.85 -4.95 -9.37
C HIS A 166 1.56 -4.33 -8.80
N ILE A 167 1.65 -3.08 -8.32
CA ILE A 167 0.52 -2.39 -7.67
C ILE A 167 -0.59 -2.12 -8.69
N GLU A 168 -0.25 -1.75 -9.91
CA GLU A 168 -1.20 -1.47 -10.99
C GLU A 168 -2.11 -2.66 -11.33
N GLN A 169 -1.66 -3.88 -11.05
CA GLN A 169 -2.36 -5.12 -11.36
C GLN A 169 -3.20 -5.66 -10.18
N ILE A 170 -3.14 -5.04 -9.00
CA ILE A 170 -3.93 -5.49 -7.85
C ILE A 170 -5.41 -5.19 -8.13
N PRO A 171 -6.28 -6.21 -8.13
CA PRO A 171 -7.70 -5.99 -8.36
C PRO A 171 -8.35 -5.22 -7.21
N ILE A 172 -9.12 -4.19 -7.54
CA ILE A 172 -9.85 -3.35 -6.59
C ILE A 172 -11.34 -3.50 -6.88
N PRO A 173 -12.13 -4.15 -6.02
CA PRO A 173 -13.58 -4.27 -6.23
C PRO A 173 -14.23 -2.90 -6.27
N TYR A 174 -15.09 -2.67 -7.27
CA TYR A 174 -15.88 -1.46 -7.37
C TYR A 174 -17.17 -1.61 -6.55
N ILE A 175 -17.32 -0.84 -5.49
CA ILE A 175 -18.46 -0.88 -4.58
C ILE A 175 -19.13 0.48 -4.47
N GLN A 176 -20.40 0.48 -4.08
CA GLN A 176 -21.18 1.70 -3.90
C GLN A 176 -20.72 2.50 -2.69
N LYS A 177 -21.00 3.80 -2.68
CA LYS A 177 -20.57 4.74 -1.64
C LYS A 177 -20.95 4.29 -0.23
N ASN A 178 -22.17 3.80 -0.02
CA ASN A 178 -22.62 3.32 1.30
C ASN A 178 -21.83 2.11 1.80
N GLN A 179 -21.42 1.22 0.91
CA GLN A 179 -20.54 0.10 1.27
C GLN A 179 -19.13 0.56 1.62
N GLN A 180 -18.61 1.59 0.91
CA GLN A 180 -17.35 2.19 1.29
C GLN A 180 -17.40 2.83 2.68
N GLU A 181 -18.47 3.53 3.04
CA GLU A 181 -18.65 4.15 4.36
C GLU A 181 -18.51 3.15 5.52
N GLU A 182 -18.95 1.91 5.32
CA GLU A 182 -18.74 0.86 6.31
C GLU A 182 -17.26 0.51 6.46
N ILE A 183 -16.53 0.34 5.36
CA ILE A 183 -15.08 0.06 5.35
C ILE A 183 -14.30 1.23 5.95
N LEU A 184 -14.67 2.47 5.61
CA LEU A 184 -13.97 3.67 6.07
C LEU A 184 -13.99 3.81 7.60
N LYS A 185 -15.04 3.36 8.30
CA LYS A 185 -15.08 3.37 9.77
C LYS A 185 -13.91 2.58 10.39
N TYR A 186 -13.60 1.44 9.83
CA TYR A 186 -12.45 0.63 10.27
C TYR A 186 -11.12 1.29 9.92
N VAL A 187 -11.03 1.88 8.72
CA VAL A 187 -9.81 2.57 8.28
C VAL A 187 -9.51 3.76 9.20
N GLU A 188 -10.51 4.57 9.57
CA GLU A 188 -10.30 5.70 10.48
C GLU A 188 -9.75 5.26 11.84
N ILE A 189 -10.21 4.14 12.38
CA ILE A 189 -9.67 3.58 13.62
C ILE A 189 -8.19 3.17 13.41
N LEU A 190 -7.88 2.47 12.32
CA LEU A 190 -6.50 2.03 12.02
C LEU A 190 -5.55 3.20 11.72
N LEU A 191 -6.07 4.34 11.28
CA LEU A 191 -5.29 5.58 11.10
C LEU A 191 -4.99 6.25 12.45
N ALA A 192 -5.91 6.22 13.41
CA ALA A 192 -5.87 7.01 14.64
C ALA A 192 -5.28 6.25 15.84
N ASP A 193 -5.59 4.96 15.99
CA ASP A 193 -5.24 4.16 17.16
C ASP A 193 -3.86 3.52 17.05
N ARG A 194 -3.23 3.23 18.19
CA ARG A 194 -1.90 2.57 18.29
C ARG A 194 -1.88 1.44 19.31
N ASP A 195 -3.02 1.12 19.95
CA ASP A 195 -3.13 -0.07 20.77
C ASP A 195 -3.06 -1.32 19.90
N LYS A 196 -2.02 -2.11 20.07
CA LYS A 196 -1.69 -3.23 19.17
C LYS A 196 -2.77 -4.32 19.14
N ASP A 197 -3.36 -4.63 20.28
CA ASP A 197 -4.36 -5.69 20.36
C ASP A 197 -5.68 -5.21 19.74
N TYR A 198 -6.02 -3.95 19.98
CA TYR A 198 -7.21 -3.34 19.41
C TYR A 198 -7.09 -3.18 17.90
N ILE A 199 -6.00 -2.63 17.38
CA ILE A 199 -5.81 -2.47 15.93
C ILE A 199 -5.73 -3.82 15.21
N MET A 200 -5.17 -4.85 15.84
CA MET A 200 -5.16 -6.21 15.28
C MET A 200 -6.59 -6.78 15.17
N LYS A 201 -7.43 -6.57 16.17
CA LYS A 201 -8.84 -6.95 16.13
C LYS A 201 -9.56 -6.22 14.98
N ILE A 202 -9.43 -4.89 14.92
CA ILE A 202 -10.05 -4.05 13.89
C ILE A 202 -9.56 -4.44 12.49
N TYR A 203 -8.27 -4.69 12.33
CA TYR A 203 -7.69 -5.16 11.06
C TYR A 203 -8.28 -6.52 10.63
N ASN A 204 -8.43 -7.47 11.56
CA ASN A 204 -9.01 -8.77 11.26
C ASN A 204 -10.48 -8.66 10.83
N GLU A 205 -11.27 -7.81 11.52
CA GLU A 205 -12.67 -7.56 11.16
C GLU A 205 -12.79 -6.91 9.78
N LEU A 206 -11.97 -5.90 9.51
CA LEU A 206 -11.89 -5.24 8.20
C LEU A 206 -11.53 -6.22 7.09
N ASP A 207 -10.53 -7.07 7.32
CA ASP A 207 -10.03 -8.01 6.34
C ASP A 207 -11.09 -9.07 5.97
N GLN A 208 -11.90 -9.53 6.93
CA GLN A 208 -13.07 -10.39 6.67
C GLN A 208 -14.13 -9.69 5.81
N LYS A 209 -14.40 -8.40 6.06
CA LYS A 209 -15.32 -7.62 5.23
C LYS A 209 -14.79 -7.47 3.79
N ILE A 210 -13.50 -7.25 3.64
CA ILE A 210 -12.85 -7.19 2.32
C ILE A 210 -12.95 -8.54 1.63
N ALA A 211 -12.75 -9.67 2.32
CA ALA A 211 -12.93 -11.00 1.77
C ALA A 211 -14.38 -11.20 1.24
N ALA A 212 -15.37 -10.73 1.97
CA ALA A 212 -16.78 -10.77 1.53
C ALA A 212 -17.01 -9.90 0.27
N ILE A 213 -16.37 -8.74 0.15
CA ILE A 213 -16.42 -7.88 -1.05
C ILE A 213 -15.81 -8.58 -2.27
N PHE A 214 -14.78 -9.41 -2.08
CA PHE A 214 -14.24 -10.28 -3.12
C PHE A 214 -15.08 -11.54 -3.38
N ASN A 215 -16.22 -11.68 -2.72
CA ASN A 215 -17.09 -12.87 -2.76
C ASN A 215 -16.37 -14.17 -2.34
N LEU A 216 -15.38 -14.08 -1.47
CA LEU A 216 -14.69 -15.24 -0.93
C LEU A 216 -15.53 -15.94 0.14
N THR A 217 -15.63 -17.25 0.05
CA THR A 217 -16.20 -18.07 1.12
C THR A 217 -15.26 -18.13 2.33
N GLN A 218 -15.76 -18.58 3.48
CA GLN A 218 -14.96 -18.74 4.69
C GLN A 218 -13.79 -19.73 4.46
N ASN A 219 -14.01 -20.80 3.69
CA ASN A 219 -12.94 -21.75 3.35
C ASN A 219 -11.86 -21.10 2.49
N GLU A 220 -12.23 -20.36 1.43
CA GLU A 220 -11.28 -19.65 0.58
C GLU A 220 -10.47 -18.61 1.36
N TYR A 221 -11.12 -17.88 2.27
CA TYR A 221 -10.41 -16.96 3.14
C TYR A 221 -9.47 -17.69 4.11
N SER A 222 -9.85 -18.85 4.64
CA SER A 222 -8.98 -19.68 5.47
C SER A 222 -7.73 -20.18 4.73
N ILE A 223 -7.85 -20.48 3.43
CA ILE A 223 -6.70 -20.81 2.57
C ILE A 223 -5.71 -19.64 2.50
N ILE A 224 -6.23 -18.41 2.30
CA ILE A 224 -5.39 -17.20 2.31
C ILE A 224 -4.66 -17.06 3.64
N LEU A 225 -5.37 -17.18 4.78
CA LEU A 225 -4.77 -17.07 6.11
C LEU A 225 -3.67 -18.12 6.34
N SER A 226 -3.92 -19.36 5.94
CA SER A 226 -2.97 -20.46 6.08
C SER A 226 -1.70 -20.24 5.26
N SER A 227 -1.84 -19.71 4.05
CA SER A 227 -0.67 -19.41 3.17
C SER A 227 0.21 -18.28 3.70
N MET A 228 -0.26 -17.53 4.69
CA MET A 228 0.43 -16.38 5.28
C MET A 228 0.84 -16.61 6.74
N ASN A 229 0.69 -17.85 7.24
CA ASN A 229 1.10 -18.18 8.60
C ASN A 229 2.59 -17.87 8.84
N GLY A 230 2.88 -17.21 9.96
CA GLY A 230 4.23 -16.80 10.33
C GLY A 230 4.72 -15.49 9.68
N GLU A 231 3.94 -14.85 8.81
CA GLU A 231 4.30 -13.54 8.26
C GLU A 231 4.07 -12.43 9.29
N LYS A 232 5.07 -11.54 9.40
CA LYS A 232 4.93 -10.33 10.22
C LYS A 232 3.91 -9.39 9.58
N LEU A 233 2.90 -9.00 10.34
CA LEU A 233 2.04 -7.89 9.96
C LEU A 233 2.70 -6.57 10.41
N PHE A 234 2.79 -5.60 9.51
CA PHE A 234 3.30 -4.27 9.80
C PHE A 234 2.15 -3.33 10.23
N LEU A 235 1.46 -3.72 11.31
CA LEU A 235 0.44 -2.91 11.96
C LEU A 235 1.04 -2.11 13.11
#